data_8ea4a3abbc5d87c850d760061677ba38
#
_entry.id   8ea4a3abbc5d87c850d760061677ba38
#
_cell.length_a   1.000
_cell.length_b   1.000
_cell.length_c   1.000
_cell.angle_alpha   90.00
_cell.angle_beta   90.00
_cell.angle_gamma   90.00
#
_symmetry.space_group_name_H-M   'P 1'
#
loop_
_entity.id
_entity.type
_entity.pdbx_description
1 polymer ?
#
loop_
_entity_poly.entity_id
_entity_poly.type
_entity_poly.pdbx_seq_one_letter_code
_entity_poly.pdbx_strand_id
1 'polypeptide(L)'
;MAGYYPEGRLINTAENLSCIQSLSALTEAWHEERVLEARAVVCDWSHDLIVDLGGIKGIIPREEGAIGIREGRVRDIALISRVNRPVCFVVTDITKNDSGRPVAILSRRLAQEKCMREYISRLVPGDIIDARVTHLDSFGAFADIGCGIVSLLPIDSISVSRIEHPRERLSVGMEIKTVIRSIDNGRISLTHKELLGTWEENAREFRVGETVAGVIRSVEDYGAFVELTPNLAGLAEMKDNIRAGQQASVYIKNIIPEKMKIKLIIIDTFDDELLPSLPRYFYEGDHMERFDYSPPCSEKIIETVFSAEAEEPLLKKCI
;
A
#
# COMPACT_ATOMS: atom_id res chain seq x y z
N MET A 1 20.00 -5.48 7.78
CA MET A 1 19.05 -4.87 8.74
C MET A 1 18.01 -5.93 9.06
N ALA A 2 17.65 -6.13 10.34
CA ALA A 2 16.53 -7.00 10.67
C ALA A 2 15.29 -6.40 9.98
N GLY A 3 14.72 -7.14 9.02
CA GLY A 3 13.66 -6.62 8.17
C GLY A 3 12.34 -6.69 8.90
N TYR A 4 11.74 -5.53 9.18
CA TYR A 4 10.35 -5.43 9.57
C TYR A 4 9.51 -5.32 8.30
N TYR A 5 8.63 -6.28 8.07
CA TYR A 5 7.83 -6.39 6.85
C TYR A 5 6.33 -6.34 7.15
N PRO A 6 5.49 -5.99 6.16
CA PRO A 6 4.06 -6.19 6.24
C PRO A 6 3.69 -7.64 6.57
N GLU A 7 2.65 -7.84 7.37
CA GLU A 7 2.17 -9.18 7.75
C GLU A 7 1.85 -10.03 6.51
N GLY A 8 2.36 -11.26 6.49
CA GLY A 8 2.26 -12.23 5.41
C GLY A 8 3.51 -12.37 4.56
N ARG A 9 4.53 -11.54 4.75
CA ARG A 9 5.76 -11.62 3.98
C ARG A 9 6.77 -12.63 4.55
N LEU A 10 6.80 -12.79 5.87
CA LEU A 10 7.71 -13.75 6.52
C LEU A 10 7.16 -15.17 6.56
N ILE A 11 5.86 -15.36 6.55
CA ILE A 11 5.20 -16.63 6.87
C ILE A 11 5.72 -17.85 6.09
N ASN A 12 6.13 -17.66 4.84
CA ASN A 12 6.64 -18.74 3.98
C ASN A 12 8.15 -18.70 3.79
N THR A 13 8.88 -17.84 4.49
CA THR A 13 10.34 -17.80 4.39
C THR A 13 10.97 -19.01 5.10
N ALA A 14 12.05 -19.54 4.54
CA ALA A 14 12.74 -20.68 5.13
C ALA A 14 13.25 -20.37 6.54
N GLU A 15 13.68 -19.12 6.79
CA GLU A 15 14.14 -18.67 8.09
C GLU A 15 13.01 -18.71 9.12
N ASN A 16 11.86 -18.10 8.82
CA ASN A 16 10.69 -18.10 9.72
C ASN A 16 10.19 -19.52 10.00
N LEU A 17 10.06 -20.35 8.95
CA LEU A 17 9.60 -21.73 9.10
C LEU A 17 10.57 -22.55 9.97
N SER A 18 11.88 -22.39 9.82
CA SER A 18 12.85 -23.09 10.65
C SER A 18 12.75 -22.71 12.14
N CYS A 19 12.40 -21.46 12.46
CA CYS A 19 12.22 -20.98 13.84
C CYS A 19 10.95 -21.53 14.51
N ILE A 20 9.87 -21.75 13.76
CA ILE A 20 8.58 -22.18 14.34
C ILE A 20 8.37 -23.70 14.35
N GLN A 21 9.15 -24.48 13.60
CA GLN A 21 8.95 -25.92 13.43
C GLN A 21 9.44 -26.78 14.60
N SER A 22 10.27 -26.26 15.50
CA SER A 22 10.77 -26.99 16.64
C SER A 22 10.78 -26.19 17.92
N LEU A 23 10.59 -26.87 19.05
CA LEU A 23 10.63 -26.23 20.37
C LEU A 23 11.99 -25.58 20.65
N SER A 24 13.09 -26.22 20.23
CA SER A 24 14.45 -25.71 20.41
C SER A 24 14.66 -24.40 19.65
N ALA A 25 14.27 -24.37 18.35
CA ALA A 25 14.41 -23.16 17.52
C ALA A 25 13.48 -22.03 18.00
N LEU A 26 12.27 -22.38 18.47
CA LEU A 26 11.35 -21.40 19.04
C LEU A 26 11.89 -20.81 20.35
N THR A 27 12.57 -21.60 21.18
CA THR A 27 13.24 -21.13 22.41
C THR A 27 14.41 -20.20 22.09
N GLU A 28 15.18 -20.51 21.05
CA GLU A 28 16.25 -19.63 20.58
C GLU A 28 15.68 -18.29 20.07
N ALA A 29 14.63 -18.34 19.24
CA ALA A 29 13.93 -17.16 18.77
C ALA A 29 13.33 -16.31 19.90
N TRP A 30 12.90 -16.94 20.99
CA TRP A 30 12.47 -16.23 22.21
C TRP A 30 13.61 -15.46 22.85
N HIS A 31 14.76 -16.11 23.09
CA HIS A 31 15.93 -15.43 23.68
C HIS A 31 16.47 -14.29 22.82
N GLU A 32 16.35 -14.41 21.51
CA GLU A 32 16.76 -13.37 20.56
C GLU A 32 15.67 -12.31 20.30
N GLU A 33 14.50 -12.46 20.90
CA GLU A 33 13.33 -11.60 20.66
C GLU A 33 13.03 -11.44 19.16
N ARG A 34 13.16 -12.51 18.39
CA ARG A 34 12.88 -12.48 16.95
C ARG A 34 11.41 -12.21 16.67
N VAL A 35 11.14 -11.36 15.68
CA VAL A 35 9.81 -11.22 15.12
C VAL A 35 9.58 -12.36 14.14
N LEU A 36 8.55 -13.15 14.40
CA LEU A 36 8.12 -14.31 13.61
C LEU A 36 6.70 -14.08 13.09
N GLU A 37 6.31 -14.88 12.12
CA GLU A 37 4.96 -14.90 11.58
C GLU A 37 4.38 -16.32 11.54
N ALA A 38 3.09 -16.41 11.85
CA ALA A 38 2.32 -17.62 11.59
C ALA A 38 0.83 -17.27 11.38
N ARG A 39 0.03 -18.25 11.00
CA ARG A 39 -1.40 -18.06 10.76
C ARG A 39 -2.19 -18.12 12.07
N ALA A 40 -2.98 -17.10 12.34
CA ALA A 40 -4.00 -17.16 13.37
C ALA A 40 -5.17 -18.04 12.88
N VAL A 41 -5.47 -19.12 13.62
CA VAL A 41 -6.47 -20.11 13.20
C VAL A 41 -7.81 -19.92 13.91
N VAL A 42 -7.80 -19.42 15.14
CA VAL A 42 -8.99 -19.20 15.96
C VAL A 42 -8.83 -17.92 16.76
N CYS A 43 -9.93 -17.20 16.95
CA CYS A 43 -10.09 -16.21 18.02
C CYS A 43 -11.14 -16.81 19.00
N ASP A 44 -10.73 -17.08 20.21
CA ASP A 44 -11.60 -17.74 21.18
C ASP A 44 -12.59 -16.77 21.85
N TRP A 45 -13.38 -17.26 22.80
CA TRP A 45 -14.39 -16.46 23.52
C TRP A 45 -13.78 -15.37 24.44
N SER A 46 -12.49 -15.52 24.83
CA SER A 46 -11.72 -14.52 25.58
C SER A 46 -11.05 -13.50 24.65
N HIS A 47 -11.23 -13.64 23.34
CA HIS A 47 -10.56 -12.90 22.27
C HIS A 47 -9.04 -13.16 22.19
N ASP A 48 -8.57 -14.30 22.74
CA ASP A 48 -7.21 -14.76 22.53
C ASP A 48 -7.07 -15.34 21.11
N LEU A 49 -5.99 -15.00 20.42
CA LEU A 49 -5.70 -15.56 19.10
C LEU A 49 -4.88 -16.84 19.24
N ILE A 50 -5.39 -17.92 18.70
CA ILE A 50 -4.68 -19.19 18.60
C ILE A 50 -3.94 -19.23 17.28
N VAL A 51 -2.65 -19.48 17.35
CA VAL A 51 -1.72 -19.48 16.23
C VAL A 51 -1.14 -20.88 16.04
N ASP A 52 -1.05 -21.35 14.80
CA ASP A 52 -0.46 -22.64 14.48
C ASP A 52 1.05 -22.47 14.18
N LEU A 53 1.89 -23.09 15.00
CA LEU A 53 3.36 -23.10 14.88
C LEU A 53 3.90 -24.44 14.42
N GLY A 54 3.19 -25.13 13.51
CA GLY A 54 3.67 -26.39 12.95
C GLY A 54 3.68 -27.56 13.94
N GLY A 55 2.69 -27.61 14.85
CA GLY A 55 2.54 -28.68 15.86
C GLY A 55 2.70 -28.18 17.31
N ILE A 56 3.17 -26.97 17.52
CA ILE A 56 3.15 -26.26 18.81
C ILE A 56 2.00 -25.26 18.76
N LYS A 57 1.18 -25.26 19.81
CA LYS A 57 0.09 -24.27 19.94
C LYS A 57 0.69 -22.94 20.40
N GLY A 58 0.49 -21.87 19.62
CA GLY A 58 0.75 -20.51 20.02
C GLY A 58 -0.53 -19.84 20.55
N ILE A 59 -0.41 -19.00 21.56
CA ILE A 59 -1.50 -18.20 22.10
C ILE A 59 -1.04 -16.75 22.20
N ILE A 60 -1.75 -15.86 21.53
CA ILE A 60 -1.62 -14.41 21.72
C ILE A 60 -2.77 -13.98 22.60
N PRO A 61 -2.54 -13.67 23.89
CA PRO A 61 -3.58 -13.17 24.78
C PRO A 61 -4.20 -11.89 24.20
N ARG A 62 -5.48 -11.67 24.49
CA ARG A 62 -6.23 -10.49 23.99
C ARG A 62 -5.44 -9.20 24.13
N GLU A 63 -4.90 -8.95 25.33
CA GLU A 63 -4.14 -7.73 25.63
C GLU A 63 -2.81 -7.60 24.86
N GLU A 64 -2.31 -8.71 24.36
CA GLU A 64 -1.09 -8.80 23.54
C GLU A 64 -1.38 -8.80 22.02
N GLY A 65 -2.65 -8.72 21.63
CA GLY A 65 -3.08 -8.86 20.24
C GLY A 65 -2.78 -7.65 19.34
N ALA A 66 -2.72 -6.44 19.90
CA ALA A 66 -2.30 -5.23 19.17
C ALA A 66 -2.02 -4.07 20.14
N ILE A 67 -1.21 -3.11 19.65
CA ILE A 67 -1.06 -1.80 20.30
C ILE A 67 -2.44 -1.11 20.38
N GLY A 68 -2.79 -0.59 21.55
CA GLY A 68 -4.04 0.14 21.80
C GLY A 68 -5.20 -0.71 22.29
N ILE A 69 -5.09 -2.03 22.33
CA ILE A 69 -6.12 -2.92 22.92
C ILE A 69 -6.19 -2.71 24.45
N ARG A 70 -5.03 -2.70 25.14
CA ARG A 70 -4.98 -2.49 26.59
C ARG A 70 -5.60 -1.16 27.02
N GLU A 71 -5.37 -0.13 26.23
CA GLU A 71 -5.86 1.22 26.48
C GLU A 71 -7.29 1.45 25.96
N GLY A 72 -7.94 0.43 25.41
CA GLY A 72 -9.28 0.53 24.85
C GLY A 72 -9.41 1.39 23.59
N ARG A 73 -8.28 1.78 22.96
CA ARG A 73 -8.26 2.57 21.71
C ARG A 73 -8.57 1.71 20.49
N VAL A 74 -8.27 0.42 20.56
CA VAL A 74 -8.54 -0.57 19.52
C VAL A 74 -9.57 -1.55 20.03
N ARG A 75 -10.60 -1.83 19.22
CA ARG A 75 -11.70 -2.75 19.58
C ARG A 75 -11.33 -4.20 19.25
N ASP A 76 -11.92 -5.15 19.94
CA ASP A 76 -11.69 -6.60 19.78
C ASP A 76 -11.96 -7.10 18.35
N ILE A 77 -12.82 -6.42 17.58
CA ILE A 77 -13.04 -6.73 16.15
C ILE A 77 -11.74 -6.74 15.34
N ALA A 78 -10.72 -5.95 15.75
CA ALA A 78 -9.42 -5.95 15.13
C ALA A 78 -8.67 -7.28 15.34
N LEU A 79 -8.92 -8.00 16.42
CA LEU A 79 -8.38 -9.35 16.68
C LEU A 79 -9.18 -10.40 15.91
N ILE A 80 -10.50 -10.36 16.01
CA ILE A 80 -11.39 -11.29 15.30
C ILE A 80 -11.11 -11.30 13.81
N SER A 81 -10.82 -10.13 13.22
CA SER A 81 -10.49 -9.99 11.81
C SER A 81 -9.13 -10.61 11.39
N ARG A 82 -8.31 -11.07 12.36
CA ARG A 82 -7.03 -11.75 12.09
C ARG A 82 -7.17 -13.24 11.86
N VAL A 83 -8.30 -13.84 12.17
CA VAL A 83 -8.52 -15.26 11.91
C VAL A 83 -8.33 -15.58 10.43
N ASN A 84 -7.60 -16.67 10.15
CA ASN A 84 -7.14 -17.09 8.83
C ASN A 84 -6.13 -16.14 8.13
N ARG A 85 -5.57 -15.17 8.87
CA ARG A 85 -4.53 -14.27 8.35
C ARG A 85 -3.19 -14.52 9.02
N PRO A 86 -2.07 -14.19 8.35
CA PRO A 86 -0.77 -14.11 9.02
C PRO A 86 -0.80 -13.03 10.09
N VAL A 87 -0.11 -13.31 11.19
CA VAL A 87 0.13 -12.35 12.28
C VAL A 87 1.59 -12.42 12.69
N CYS A 88 2.21 -11.28 12.87
CA CYS A 88 3.55 -11.19 13.43
C CYS A 88 3.49 -11.30 14.95
N PHE A 89 4.54 -11.81 15.57
CA PHE A 89 4.64 -11.91 17.03
C PHE A 89 6.10 -12.08 17.47
N VAL A 90 6.34 -11.84 18.74
CA VAL A 90 7.50 -12.35 19.48
C VAL A 90 7.03 -13.37 20.49
N VAL A 91 7.87 -14.36 20.80
CA VAL A 91 7.61 -15.31 21.87
C VAL A 91 7.91 -14.64 23.21
N THR A 92 7.02 -14.74 24.18
CA THR A 92 7.20 -14.15 25.52
C THR A 92 7.39 -15.19 26.60
N ASP A 93 6.84 -16.41 26.39
CA ASP A 93 6.99 -17.52 27.32
C ASP A 93 6.70 -18.87 26.60
N ILE A 94 7.23 -19.96 27.15
CA ILE A 94 6.93 -21.33 26.71
C ILE A 94 6.53 -22.16 27.93
N THR A 95 5.27 -22.53 27.97
CA THR A 95 4.65 -23.28 29.07
C THR A 95 4.24 -24.68 28.64
N LYS A 96 3.62 -25.44 29.53
CA LYS A 96 2.99 -26.73 29.20
C LYS A 96 1.52 -26.69 29.55
N ASN A 97 0.68 -27.22 28.68
CA ASN A 97 -0.74 -27.41 28.97
C ASN A 97 -0.96 -28.59 29.97
N ASP A 98 -2.19 -28.81 30.36
CA ASP A 98 -2.59 -29.89 31.28
C ASP A 98 -2.21 -31.30 30.81
N SER A 99 -2.02 -31.48 29.50
CA SER A 99 -1.54 -32.72 28.86
C SER A 99 -0.02 -32.80 28.75
N GLY A 100 0.73 -31.86 29.33
CA GLY A 100 2.20 -31.78 29.26
C GLY A 100 2.77 -31.35 27.92
N ARG A 101 1.95 -30.95 26.93
CA ARG A 101 2.40 -30.47 25.63
C ARG A 101 2.85 -29.02 25.70
N PRO A 102 3.91 -28.64 24.97
CA PRO A 102 4.38 -27.26 24.94
C PRO A 102 3.32 -26.31 24.34
N VAL A 103 3.21 -25.14 24.93
CA VAL A 103 2.38 -24.01 24.47
C VAL A 103 3.24 -22.77 24.51
N ALA A 104 3.34 -22.05 23.41
CA ALA A 104 4.03 -20.77 23.33
C ALA A 104 3.08 -19.62 23.61
N ILE A 105 3.45 -18.73 24.51
CA ILE A 105 2.78 -17.46 24.74
C ILE A 105 3.44 -16.40 23.86
N LEU A 106 2.62 -15.71 23.10
CA LEU A 106 3.07 -14.83 22.02
C LEU A 106 2.55 -13.41 22.26
N SER A 107 3.27 -12.42 21.76
CA SER A 107 2.83 -11.03 21.77
C SER A 107 2.99 -10.38 20.39
N ARG A 108 1.86 -10.04 19.78
CA ARG A 108 1.84 -9.23 18.58
C ARG A 108 2.10 -7.75 18.90
N ARG A 109 1.59 -7.30 20.06
CA ARG A 109 1.81 -5.94 20.57
C ARG A 109 3.30 -5.62 20.70
N LEU A 110 4.08 -6.50 21.32
CA LEU A 110 5.54 -6.32 21.46
C LEU A 110 6.25 -6.34 20.12
N ALA A 111 5.84 -7.18 19.17
CA ALA A 111 6.38 -7.15 17.81
C ALA A 111 6.13 -5.80 17.13
N GLN A 112 4.92 -5.25 17.29
CA GLN A 112 4.57 -3.91 16.79
C GLN A 112 5.38 -2.81 17.47
N GLU A 113 5.54 -2.84 18.79
CA GLU A 113 6.35 -1.87 19.55
C GLU A 113 7.81 -1.90 19.11
N LYS A 114 8.34 -3.10 18.88
CA LYS A 114 9.70 -3.28 18.36
C LYS A 114 9.83 -2.70 16.94
N CYS A 115 8.88 -2.98 16.06
CA CYS A 115 8.81 -2.40 14.72
C CYS A 115 8.72 -0.85 14.77
N MET A 116 7.87 -0.30 15.65
CA MET A 116 7.77 1.15 15.85
C MET A 116 9.11 1.76 16.27
N ARG A 117 9.78 1.16 17.27
CA ARG A 117 11.02 1.69 17.85
C ARG A 117 12.22 1.55 16.89
N GLU A 118 12.35 0.43 16.20
CA GLU A 118 13.57 0.09 15.47
C GLU A 118 13.50 0.38 13.98
N TYR A 119 12.29 0.52 13.42
CA TYR A 119 12.07 0.74 12.00
C TYR A 119 11.26 2.01 11.73
N ILE A 120 10.00 2.05 12.17
CA ILE A 120 9.09 3.16 11.84
C ILE A 120 9.61 4.52 12.33
N SER A 121 10.22 4.58 13.53
CA SER A 121 10.76 5.82 14.10
C SER A 121 11.96 6.40 13.34
N ARG A 122 12.53 5.62 12.42
CA ARG A 122 13.68 6.05 11.60
C ARG A 122 13.28 6.50 10.21
N LEU A 123 12.04 6.26 9.82
CA LEU A 123 11.52 6.68 8.53
C LEU A 123 11.42 8.20 8.45
N VAL A 124 11.75 8.74 7.30
CA VAL A 124 11.62 10.16 6.98
C VAL A 124 10.78 10.37 5.72
N PRO A 125 10.18 11.55 5.50
CA PRO A 125 9.53 11.86 4.23
C PRO A 125 10.48 11.61 3.05
N GLY A 126 9.98 10.97 2.00
CA GLY A 126 10.77 10.55 0.85
C GLY A 126 11.27 9.11 0.89
N ASP A 127 11.28 8.44 2.05
CA ASP A 127 11.66 7.03 2.12
C ASP A 127 10.68 6.16 1.36
N ILE A 128 11.23 5.22 0.58
CA ILE A 128 10.47 4.25 -0.21
C ILE A 128 10.45 2.92 0.54
N ILE A 129 9.25 2.46 0.86
CA ILE A 129 9.04 1.25 1.65
C ILE A 129 8.09 0.28 0.96
N ASP A 130 8.25 -0.99 1.28
CA ASP A 130 7.26 -2.01 0.94
C ASP A 130 6.03 -1.86 1.85
N ALA A 131 4.85 -2.00 1.25
CA ALA A 131 3.59 -1.95 1.97
C ALA A 131 2.62 -3.00 1.43
N ARG A 132 1.65 -3.42 2.24
CA ARG A 132 0.61 -4.35 1.83
C ARG A 132 -0.76 -3.76 2.08
N VAL A 133 -1.59 -3.71 1.04
CA VAL A 133 -2.95 -3.17 1.13
C VAL A 133 -3.80 -4.05 2.05
N THR A 134 -4.36 -3.45 3.10
CA THR A 134 -5.18 -4.16 4.11
C THR A 134 -6.67 -3.86 3.97
N HIS A 135 -7.02 -2.64 3.55
CA HIS A 135 -8.38 -2.19 3.39
C HIS A 135 -8.48 -1.07 2.36
N LEU A 136 -9.62 -0.99 1.66
CA LEU A 136 -9.93 0.05 0.68
C LEU A 136 -11.20 0.78 1.10
N ASP A 137 -11.13 2.11 1.12
CA ASP A 137 -12.26 3.01 1.37
C ASP A 137 -12.33 4.05 0.25
N SER A 138 -13.44 4.76 0.11
CA SER A 138 -13.65 5.77 -0.92
C SER A 138 -12.62 6.91 -0.90
N PHE A 139 -12.08 7.25 0.28
CA PHE A 139 -11.10 8.33 0.43
C PHE A 139 -9.63 7.87 0.34
N GLY A 140 -9.37 6.56 0.26
CA GLY A 140 -8.01 6.04 0.15
C GLY A 140 -7.88 4.56 0.48
N ALA A 141 -6.64 4.07 0.46
CA ALA A 141 -6.26 2.73 0.84
C ALA A 141 -5.52 2.74 2.18
N PHE A 142 -5.74 1.72 2.98
CA PHE A 142 -4.95 1.46 4.17
C PHE A 142 -3.93 0.38 3.84
N ALA A 143 -2.67 0.63 4.16
CA ALA A 143 -1.58 -0.29 3.89
C ALA A 143 -0.77 -0.57 5.17
N ASP A 144 -0.47 -1.84 5.40
CA ASP A 144 0.46 -2.31 6.41
C ASP A 144 1.89 -1.97 5.95
N ILE A 145 2.60 -1.22 6.75
CA ILE A 145 3.97 -0.76 6.50
C ILE A 145 5.02 -1.51 7.34
N GLY A 146 4.57 -2.47 8.14
CA GLY A 146 5.40 -3.33 8.98
C GLY A 146 4.65 -3.83 10.20
N CYS A 147 4.73 -5.15 10.45
CA CYS A 147 4.14 -5.83 11.60
C CYS A 147 2.66 -5.51 11.87
N GLY A 148 1.87 -5.27 10.81
CA GLY A 148 0.46 -4.91 10.93
C GLY A 148 0.21 -3.47 11.40
N ILE A 149 1.22 -2.59 11.32
CA ILE A 149 1.08 -1.15 11.54
C ILE A 149 0.54 -0.54 10.26
N VAL A 150 -0.65 0.04 10.34
CA VAL A 150 -1.40 0.49 9.17
C VAL A 150 -1.28 2.00 9.00
N SER A 151 -0.99 2.43 7.77
CA SER A 151 -0.93 3.83 7.35
C SER A 151 -1.89 4.11 6.21
N LEU A 152 -2.28 5.38 6.06
CA LEU A 152 -3.20 5.82 5.02
C LEU A 152 -2.44 6.21 3.74
N LEU A 153 -2.90 5.69 2.62
CA LEU A 153 -2.58 6.12 1.26
C LEU A 153 -3.81 6.83 0.70
N PRO A 154 -3.87 8.18 0.71
CA PRO A 154 -5.01 8.95 0.22
C PRO A 154 -5.27 8.70 -1.27
N ILE A 155 -6.54 8.81 -1.71
CA ILE A 155 -6.94 8.51 -3.09
C ILE A 155 -6.22 9.36 -4.13
N ASP A 156 -5.95 10.64 -3.82
CA ASP A 156 -5.23 11.60 -4.65
C ASP A 156 -3.72 11.34 -4.73
N SER A 157 -3.23 10.45 -3.87
CA SER A 157 -1.82 10.03 -3.79
C SER A 157 -1.56 8.65 -4.41
N ILE A 158 -2.60 7.98 -4.95
CA ILE A 158 -2.47 6.66 -5.58
C ILE A 158 -1.92 6.79 -7.01
N SER A 159 -2.48 7.70 -7.80
CA SER A 159 -2.07 7.97 -9.19
C SER A 159 -2.36 9.42 -9.57
N VAL A 160 -1.73 9.92 -10.64
CA VAL A 160 -2.01 11.27 -11.18
C VAL A 160 -3.37 11.32 -11.87
N SER A 161 -3.73 10.29 -12.61
CA SER A 161 -5.07 10.17 -13.18
C SER A 161 -6.08 9.95 -12.06
N ARG A 162 -7.18 10.69 -12.11
CA ARG A 162 -8.26 10.60 -11.12
C ARG A 162 -8.93 9.22 -11.19
N ILE A 163 -9.26 8.70 -10.03
CA ILE A 163 -10.04 7.48 -9.83
C ILE A 163 -11.20 7.79 -8.89
N GLU A 164 -12.30 7.10 -9.01
CA GLU A 164 -13.46 7.25 -8.12
C GLU A 164 -13.32 6.44 -6.84
N HIS A 165 -12.58 5.32 -6.93
CA HIS A 165 -12.34 4.44 -5.79
C HIS A 165 -10.97 3.74 -5.91
N PRO A 166 -10.23 3.53 -4.79
CA PRO A 166 -8.93 2.86 -4.82
C PRO A 166 -8.94 1.45 -5.44
N ARG A 167 -10.08 0.74 -5.42
CA ARG A 167 -10.24 -0.58 -6.07
C ARG A 167 -9.93 -0.59 -7.57
N GLU A 168 -9.94 0.56 -8.22
CA GLU A 168 -9.58 0.68 -9.64
C GLU A 168 -8.07 0.50 -9.88
N ARG A 169 -7.27 0.57 -8.82
CA ARG A 169 -5.80 0.44 -8.85
C ARG A 169 -5.27 -0.67 -7.96
N LEU A 170 -5.95 -0.89 -6.83
CA LEU A 170 -5.44 -1.68 -5.72
C LEU A 170 -6.45 -2.75 -5.33
N SER A 171 -5.95 -3.87 -4.84
CA SER A 171 -6.76 -4.92 -4.22
C SER A 171 -6.25 -5.24 -2.82
N VAL A 172 -7.14 -5.69 -1.94
CA VAL A 172 -6.75 -6.12 -0.60
C VAL A 172 -5.78 -7.31 -0.68
N GLY A 173 -4.66 -7.19 0.01
CA GLY A 173 -3.57 -8.17 -0.02
C GLY A 173 -2.49 -7.87 -1.06
N MET A 174 -2.70 -6.89 -1.96
CA MET A 174 -1.69 -6.48 -2.93
C MET A 174 -0.44 -5.92 -2.24
N GLU A 175 0.72 -6.37 -2.66
CA GLU A 175 2.00 -5.81 -2.26
C GLU A 175 2.36 -4.66 -3.19
N ILE A 176 2.71 -3.51 -2.60
CA ILE A 176 3.06 -2.29 -3.31
C ILE A 176 4.28 -1.64 -2.69
N LYS A 177 4.99 -0.83 -3.45
CA LYS A 177 5.94 0.16 -2.91
C LYS A 177 5.22 1.48 -2.67
N THR A 178 5.57 2.17 -1.60
CA THR A 178 5.02 3.49 -1.29
C THR A 178 6.13 4.41 -0.81
N VAL A 179 5.91 5.71 -0.97
CA VAL A 179 6.79 6.75 -0.43
C VAL A 179 6.16 7.31 0.83
N ILE A 180 6.95 7.58 1.86
CA ILE A 180 6.51 8.32 3.05
C ILE A 180 6.26 9.77 2.62
N ARG A 181 5.01 10.21 2.64
CA ARG A 181 4.63 11.57 2.25
C ARG A 181 4.87 12.57 3.37
N SER A 182 4.36 12.27 4.56
CA SER A 182 4.52 13.10 5.77
C SER A 182 4.42 12.26 7.03
N ILE A 183 4.96 12.78 8.12
CA ILE A 183 4.88 12.20 9.46
C ILE A 183 4.39 13.28 10.42
N ASP A 184 3.09 13.24 10.75
CA ASP A 184 2.43 14.26 11.57
C ASP A 184 1.98 13.64 12.90
N ASN A 185 2.54 14.09 14.02
CA ASN A 185 2.21 13.57 15.36
C ASN A 185 2.25 12.03 15.43
N GLY A 186 3.25 11.40 14.80
CA GLY A 186 3.42 9.95 14.74
C GLY A 186 2.46 9.22 13.79
N ARG A 187 1.67 9.96 13.01
CA ARG A 187 0.84 9.41 11.92
C ARG A 187 1.59 9.55 10.60
N ILE A 188 1.76 8.44 9.91
CA ILE A 188 2.41 8.38 8.60
C ILE A 188 1.34 8.46 7.53
N SER A 189 1.52 9.35 6.56
CA SER A 189 0.77 9.41 5.32
C SER A 189 1.64 8.91 4.17
N LEU A 190 1.06 8.13 3.28
CA LEU A 190 1.75 7.49 2.16
C LEU A 190 1.40 8.18 0.84
N THR A 191 2.27 8.03 -0.14
CA THR A 191 2.01 8.35 -1.54
C THR A 191 2.61 7.27 -2.45
N HIS A 192 2.03 7.09 -3.62
CA HIS A 192 2.40 6.02 -4.56
C HIS A 192 2.65 6.54 -5.97
N LYS A 193 1.95 7.63 -6.34
CA LYS A 193 1.98 8.20 -7.71
C LYS A 193 3.37 8.59 -8.19
N GLU A 194 4.26 8.99 -7.29
CA GLU A 194 5.63 9.40 -7.64
C GLU A 194 6.46 8.21 -8.16
N LEU A 195 6.12 6.99 -7.75
CA LEU A 195 6.78 5.78 -8.22
C LEU A 195 6.30 5.32 -9.62
N LEU A 196 5.14 5.83 -10.07
CA LEU A 196 4.52 5.45 -11.35
C LEU A 196 5.05 6.26 -12.55
N GLY A 197 6.13 7.00 -12.34
CA GLY A 197 6.84 7.74 -13.39
C GLY A 197 6.30 9.14 -13.66
N THR A 198 7.16 9.94 -14.27
CA THR A 198 6.89 11.30 -14.76
C THR A 198 5.95 11.28 -15.96
N TRP A 199 5.44 12.47 -16.35
CA TRP A 199 4.65 12.61 -17.56
C TRP A 199 5.43 12.13 -18.80
N GLU A 200 6.70 12.51 -18.90
CA GLU A 200 7.56 12.18 -20.05
C GLU A 200 7.86 10.68 -20.13
N GLU A 201 8.21 10.03 -18.99
CA GLU A 201 8.46 8.59 -18.95
C GLU A 201 7.26 7.78 -19.42
N ASN A 202 6.06 8.15 -18.98
CA ASN A 202 4.83 7.52 -19.41
C ASN A 202 4.50 7.85 -20.88
N ALA A 203 4.71 9.10 -21.33
CA ALA A 203 4.40 9.52 -22.69
C ALA A 203 5.33 8.88 -23.75
N ARG A 204 6.57 8.51 -23.37
CA ARG A 204 7.53 7.83 -24.26
C ARG A 204 7.07 6.45 -24.74
N GLU A 205 6.10 5.86 -24.07
CA GLU A 205 5.51 4.56 -24.46
C GLU A 205 4.58 4.69 -25.68
N PHE A 206 4.21 5.91 -26.06
CA PHE A 206 3.19 6.17 -27.07
C PHE A 206 3.74 7.03 -28.22
N ARG A 207 3.19 6.80 -29.41
CA ARG A 207 3.53 7.55 -30.62
C ARG A 207 2.29 8.13 -31.30
N VAL A 208 2.45 9.29 -31.90
CA VAL A 208 1.42 9.87 -32.77
C VAL A 208 1.12 8.90 -33.92
N GLY A 209 -0.15 8.64 -34.18
CA GLY A 209 -0.60 7.71 -35.21
C GLY A 209 -0.91 6.31 -34.70
N GLU A 210 -0.60 5.97 -33.45
CA GLU A 210 -0.94 4.67 -32.86
C GLU A 210 -2.37 4.64 -32.35
N THR A 211 -2.95 3.45 -32.32
CA THR A 211 -4.22 3.16 -31.65
C THR A 211 -3.92 2.26 -30.45
N VAL A 212 -4.34 2.71 -29.27
CA VAL A 212 -4.01 2.06 -27.99
C VAL A 212 -5.26 1.93 -27.12
N ALA A 213 -5.18 1.04 -26.13
CA ALA A 213 -6.23 0.90 -25.13
C ALA A 213 -6.13 2.02 -24.08
N GLY A 214 -7.26 2.45 -23.55
CA GLY A 214 -7.36 3.40 -22.44
C GLY A 214 -8.65 3.21 -21.66
N VAL A 215 -8.79 3.97 -20.59
CA VAL A 215 -10.00 3.96 -19.73
C VAL A 215 -10.58 5.36 -19.67
N ILE A 216 -11.86 5.51 -19.98
CA ILE A 216 -12.56 6.79 -19.86
C ILE A 216 -12.75 7.10 -18.37
N ARG A 217 -12.09 8.17 -17.87
CA ARG A 217 -12.13 8.57 -16.46
C ARG A 217 -13.19 9.61 -16.17
N SER A 218 -13.42 10.54 -17.10
CA SER A 218 -14.52 11.49 -17.01
C SER A 218 -14.98 11.91 -18.40
N VAL A 219 -16.24 12.36 -18.47
CA VAL A 219 -16.85 12.90 -19.68
C VAL A 219 -17.34 14.30 -19.35
N GLU A 220 -16.80 15.29 -20.06
CA GLU A 220 -17.10 16.71 -19.90
C GLU A 220 -17.73 17.26 -21.18
N ASP A 221 -18.38 18.39 -21.16
CA ASP A 221 -19.02 18.99 -22.35
C ASP A 221 -18.09 19.21 -23.53
N TYR A 222 -16.78 19.37 -23.26
CA TYR A 222 -15.73 19.63 -24.26
C TYR A 222 -14.92 18.40 -24.67
N GLY A 223 -15.20 17.23 -24.11
CA GLY A 223 -14.49 15.98 -24.44
C GLY A 223 -14.40 15.01 -23.27
N ALA A 224 -13.76 13.87 -23.52
CA ALA A 224 -13.57 12.82 -22.53
C ALA A 224 -12.09 12.70 -22.14
N PHE A 225 -11.82 12.60 -20.83
CA PHE A 225 -10.50 12.25 -20.35
C PHE A 225 -10.32 10.74 -20.39
N VAL A 226 -9.33 10.29 -21.15
CA VAL A 226 -9.00 8.88 -21.30
C VAL A 226 -7.61 8.65 -20.72
N GLU A 227 -7.54 7.78 -19.75
CA GLU A 227 -6.30 7.35 -19.15
C GLU A 227 -5.62 6.31 -20.03
N LEU A 228 -4.35 6.52 -20.30
CA LEU A 228 -3.47 5.59 -21.03
C LEU A 228 -2.60 4.78 -20.07
N THR A 229 -2.13 5.42 -19.01
CA THR A 229 -1.46 4.79 -17.84
C THR A 229 -1.95 5.45 -16.56
N PRO A 230 -1.71 4.87 -15.38
CA PRO A 230 -2.10 5.48 -14.11
C PRO A 230 -1.60 6.92 -13.92
N ASN A 231 -0.47 7.28 -14.53
CA ASN A 231 0.09 8.63 -14.47
C ASN A 231 -0.04 9.43 -15.77
N LEU A 232 -0.78 8.94 -16.76
CA LEU A 232 -0.93 9.64 -18.04
C LEU A 232 -2.36 9.56 -18.57
N ALA A 233 -2.97 10.70 -18.79
CA ALA A 233 -4.27 10.81 -19.43
C ALA A 233 -4.22 11.77 -20.63
N GLY A 234 -5.02 11.48 -21.64
CA GLY A 234 -5.26 12.35 -22.78
C GLY A 234 -6.69 12.85 -22.83
N LEU A 235 -6.93 13.88 -23.65
CA LEU A 235 -8.27 14.41 -23.91
C LEU A 235 -8.72 13.97 -25.31
N ALA A 236 -9.84 13.24 -25.34
CA ALA A 236 -10.51 12.84 -26.57
C ALA A 236 -11.63 13.83 -26.93
N GLU A 237 -11.88 13.97 -28.22
CA GLU A 237 -13.07 14.70 -28.70
C GLU A 237 -14.35 13.98 -28.29
N MET A 238 -15.44 14.73 -28.10
CA MET A 238 -16.74 14.14 -27.70
C MET A 238 -17.18 13.08 -28.71
N LYS A 239 -17.72 12.00 -28.17
CA LYS A 239 -18.37 10.93 -28.90
C LYS A 239 -19.68 10.59 -28.20
N ASP A 240 -20.72 10.29 -28.95
CA ASP A 240 -22.01 9.91 -28.37
C ASP A 240 -21.93 8.56 -27.65
N ASN A 241 -22.75 8.38 -26.63
CA ASN A 241 -22.92 7.15 -25.87
C ASN A 241 -21.67 6.63 -25.14
N ILE A 242 -20.77 7.52 -24.72
CA ILE A 242 -19.62 7.17 -23.87
C ILE A 242 -19.93 7.49 -22.42
N ARG A 243 -19.32 6.74 -21.50
CA ARG A 243 -19.45 6.97 -20.05
C ARG A 243 -18.13 6.70 -19.31
N ALA A 244 -17.96 7.31 -18.15
CA ALA A 244 -16.85 7.01 -17.28
C ALA A 244 -16.84 5.53 -16.87
N GLY A 245 -15.64 4.96 -16.73
CA GLY A 245 -15.40 3.56 -16.38
C GLY A 245 -15.30 2.61 -17.60
N GLN A 246 -15.69 3.02 -18.80
CA GLN A 246 -15.55 2.20 -20.00
C GLN A 246 -14.10 2.08 -20.44
N GLN A 247 -13.72 0.93 -20.95
CA GLN A 247 -12.50 0.79 -21.75
C GLN A 247 -12.73 1.42 -23.13
N ALA A 248 -11.69 1.98 -23.70
CA ALA A 248 -11.72 2.59 -25.02
C ALA A 248 -10.51 2.20 -25.86
N SER A 249 -10.72 2.02 -27.14
CA SER A 249 -9.68 2.03 -28.15
C SER A 249 -9.53 3.47 -28.65
N VAL A 250 -8.36 4.07 -28.46
CA VAL A 250 -8.13 5.47 -28.81
C VAL A 250 -6.95 5.65 -29.75
N TYR A 251 -7.16 6.49 -30.76
CA TYR A 251 -6.11 6.92 -31.69
C TYR A 251 -5.41 8.16 -31.15
N ILE A 252 -4.07 8.14 -31.13
CA ILE A 252 -3.23 9.26 -30.66
C ILE A 252 -3.04 10.25 -31.79
N LYS A 253 -3.76 11.37 -31.73
CA LYS A 253 -3.72 12.44 -32.75
C LYS A 253 -2.50 13.33 -32.59
N ASN A 254 -2.13 13.66 -31.35
CA ASN A 254 -0.97 14.53 -31.06
C ASN A 254 -0.50 14.36 -29.61
N ILE A 255 0.79 14.54 -29.37
CA ILE A 255 1.44 14.59 -28.05
C ILE A 255 2.14 15.94 -27.93
N ILE A 256 1.80 16.75 -26.91
CA ILE A 256 2.26 18.14 -26.73
C ILE A 256 2.92 18.25 -25.34
N PRO A 257 4.24 17.99 -25.23
CA PRO A 257 4.95 17.96 -23.94
C PRO A 257 4.92 19.32 -23.20
N GLU A 258 5.01 20.43 -23.92
CA GLU A 258 5.03 21.79 -23.34
C GLU A 258 3.74 22.09 -22.54
N LYS A 259 2.64 21.44 -22.91
CA LYS A 259 1.32 21.59 -22.26
C LYS A 259 0.90 20.36 -21.46
N MET A 260 1.75 19.31 -21.42
CA MET A 260 1.41 17.99 -20.86
C MET A 260 0.05 17.49 -21.39
N LYS A 261 -0.18 17.57 -22.69
CA LYS A 261 -1.44 17.20 -23.33
C LYS A 261 -1.24 16.11 -24.36
N ILE A 262 -2.13 15.12 -24.33
CA ILE A 262 -2.28 14.13 -25.40
C ILE A 262 -3.68 14.33 -26.00
N LYS A 263 -3.76 14.55 -27.32
CA LYS A 263 -5.03 14.63 -28.03
C LYS A 263 -5.37 13.25 -28.58
N LEU A 264 -6.57 12.79 -28.28
CA LEU A 264 -7.06 11.46 -28.62
C LEU A 264 -8.34 11.54 -29.48
N ILE A 265 -8.60 10.45 -30.19
CA ILE A 265 -9.89 10.19 -30.85
C ILE A 265 -10.36 8.82 -30.37
N ILE A 266 -11.56 8.71 -29.79
CA ILE A 266 -12.16 7.43 -29.38
C ILE A 266 -12.66 6.70 -30.64
N ILE A 267 -12.06 5.54 -30.91
CA ILE A 267 -12.45 4.69 -32.03
C ILE A 267 -13.63 3.83 -31.60
N ASP A 268 -13.49 3.11 -30.47
CA ASP A 268 -14.50 2.20 -29.94
C ASP A 268 -14.48 2.16 -28.41
N THR A 269 -15.55 1.66 -27.80
CA THR A 269 -15.69 1.54 -26.35
C THR A 269 -16.21 0.16 -25.96
N PHE A 270 -15.76 -0.33 -24.79
CA PHE A 270 -16.08 -1.67 -24.29
C PHE A 270 -16.49 -1.59 -22.81
N ASP A 271 -17.42 -2.43 -22.41
CA ASP A 271 -17.94 -2.51 -21.02
C ASP A 271 -17.27 -3.65 -20.22
N ASP A 272 -16.03 -4.00 -20.54
CA ASP A 272 -15.30 -5.05 -19.84
C ASP A 272 -14.85 -4.59 -18.44
N GLU A 273 -14.88 -5.50 -17.47
CA GLU A 273 -14.44 -5.24 -16.10
C GLU A 273 -12.90 -5.11 -16.06
N LEU A 274 -12.42 -3.99 -15.52
CA LEU A 274 -10.99 -3.76 -15.32
C LEU A 274 -10.53 -4.37 -13.99
N LEU A 275 -9.67 -5.37 -14.07
CA LEU A 275 -8.99 -5.89 -12.89
C LEU A 275 -7.73 -5.07 -12.62
N PRO A 276 -7.44 -4.72 -11.35
CA PRO A 276 -6.19 -4.07 -10.98
C PRO A 276 -4.99 -4.92 -11.43
N SER A 277 -4.10 -4.33 -12.20
CA SER A 277 -2.82 -4.92 -12.56
C SER A 277 -1.73 -4.53 -11.57
N LEU A 278 -0.66 -5.32 -11.50
CA LEU A 278 0.50 -4.95 -10.71
C LEU A 278 1.07 -3.62 -11.23
N PRO A 279 1.38 -2.67 -10.33
CA PRO A 279 1.93 -1.39 -10.72
C PRO A 279 3.33 -1.55 -11.32
N ARG A 280 3.60 -0.79 -12.37
CA ARG A 280 4.93 -0.66 -12.93
C ARG A 280 5.62 0.52 -12.29
N TYR A 281 6.78 0.29 -11.71
CA TYR A 281 7.58 1.33 -11.08
C TYR A 281 8.68 1.82 -12.03
N PHE A 282 8.91 3.13 -12.02
CA PHE A 282 9.94 3.81 -12.80
C PHE A 282 11.12 4.25 -11.93
N TYR A 283 10.98 4.15 -10.63
CA TYR A 283 12.02 4.53 -9.67
C TYR A 283 12.46 3.31 -8.84
N GLU A 284 13.79 3.08 -8.78
CA GLU A 284 14.39 1.91 -8.12
C GLU A 284 15.17 2.25 -6.83
N GLY A 285 15.25 3.53 -6.44
CA GLY A 285 15.94 3.96 -5.22
C GLY A 285 15.17 3.63 -3.94
N ASP A 286 15.83 3.81 -2.80
CA ASP A 286 15.24 3.62 -1.47
C ASP A 286 14.74 4.94 -0.85
N HIS A 287 15.09 6.08 -1.43
CA HIS A 287 14.72 7.41 -0.97
C HIS A 287 14.59 8.38 -2.14
N MET A 288 13.65 9.31 -2.04
CA MET A 288 13.37 10.34 -3.03
C MET A 288 13.22 11.69 -2.35
N GLU A 289 14.12 12.65 -2.63
CA GLU A 289 14.02 14.00 -2.07
C GLU A 289 12.98 14.85 -2.81
N ARG A 290 12.85 14.64 -4.13
CA ARG A 290 11.97 15.40 -5.00
C ARG A 290 11.50 14.56 -6.18
N PHE A 291 10.28 14.77 -6.59
CA PHE A 291 9.69 14.20 -7.79
C PHE A 291 9.13 15.32 -8.67
N ASP A 292 9.70 15.49 -9.86
CA ASP A 292 9.25 16.44 -10.86
C ASP A 292 8.42 15.71 -11.90
N TYR A 293 7.07 15.81 -11.79
CA TYR A 293 6.17 15.16 -12.74
C TYR A 293 6.19 15.83 -14.11
N SER A 294 6.30 17.15 -14.15
CA SER A 294 6.28 17.94 -15.38
C SER A 294 7.57 17.80 -16.17
N PRO A 295 7.53 17.66 -17.53
CA PRO A 295 8.72 17.74 -18.35
C PRO A 295 9.36 19.14 -18.26
N PRO A 296 10.68 19.26 -18.48
CA PRO A 296 11.40 20.55 -18.36
C PRO A 296 10.88 21.65 -19.29
N CYS A 297 10.26 21.29 -20.42
CA CYS A 297 9.67 22.24 -21.38
C CYS A 297 8.24 22.66 -21.01
N SER A 298 7.67 22.15 -19.92
CA SER A 298 6.27 22.44 -19.56
C SER A 298 6.07 23.84 -19.00
N GLU A 299 5.01 24.49 -19.44
CA GLU A 299 4.52 25.76 -18.87
C GLU A 299 3.99 25.60 -17.42
N LYS A 300 3.58 24.40 -17.05
CA LYS A 300 3.03 24.06 -15.74
C LYS A 300 4.00 23.20 -14.97
N ILE A 301 4.35 23.60 -13.76
CA ILE A 301 5.19 22.84 -12.84
C ILE A 301 4.29 22.04 -11.88
N ILE A 302 4.46 20.74 -11.87
CA ILE A 302 3.85 19.82 -10.90
C ILE A 302 5.00 19.04 -10.29
N GLU A 303 5.21 19.22 -9.00
CA GLU A 303 6.29 18.58 -8.25
C GLU A 303 5.82 18.14 -6.87
N THR A 304 6.52 17.19 -6.28
CA THR A 304 6.41 16.80 -4.88
C THR A 304 7.80 16.92 -4.25
N VAL A 305 7.92 17.71 -3.18
CA VAL A 305 9.15 17.81 -2.40
C VAL A 305 8.93 17.10 -1.07
N PHE A 306 9.81 16.17 -0.74
CA PHE A 306 9.79 15.43 0.50
C PHE A 306 10.80 16.08 1.46
N SER A 307 10.33 17.02 2.28
CA SER A 307 11.15 17.64 3.32
C SER A 307 10.56 17.36 4.69
N ALA A 308 11.43 17.33 5.70
CA ALA A 308 11.00 17.17 7.09
C ALA A 308 10.17 18.39 7.60
N GLU A 309 10.24 19.52 6.90
CA GLU A 309 9.44 20.73 7.10
C GLU A 309 8.46 20.87 5.92
N ALA A 310 7.36 20.13 5.96
CA ALA A 310 6.24 20.37 5.06
C ALA A 310 5.51 21.64 5.55
N GLU A 311 5.91 22.81 5.05
CA GLU A 311 5.04 23.99 5.08
C GLU A 311 3.73 23.67 4.34
N GLU A 312 2.60 24.02 4.97
CA GLU A 312 1.28 23.97 4.35
C GLU A 312 1.34 24.63 2.95
N PRO A 313 0.74 24.03 1.92
CA PRO A 313 0.63 24.71 0.64
C PRO A 313 -0.17 25.99 0.84
N LEU A 314 0.48 27.12 0.68
CA LEU A 314 -0.14 28.42 0.60
C LEU A 314 -1.21 28.38 -0.49
N LEU A 315 -2.46 28.21 -0.10
CA LEU A 315 -3.62 28.48 -0.92
C LEU A 315 -3.54 29.96 -1.34
N LYS A 316 -2.90 30.23 -2.49
CA LYS A 316 -3.06 31.52 -3.16
C LYS A 316 -4.52 31.66 -3.52
N LYS A 317 -5.26 32.43 -2.67
CA LYS A 317 -6.53 33.00 -3.02
C LYS A 317 -6.35 33.77 -4.33
N CYS A 318 -6.93 33.27 -5.40
CA CYS A 318 -7.24 34.10 -6.56
C CYS A 318 -8.46 34.92 -6.18
N ILE A 319 -8.26 36.23 -6.08
CA ILE A 319 -9.32 37.28 -6.17
C ILE A 319 -9.74 37.37 -7.62
#